data_81a43b003b3ba7808bb4893e5a492702
#
_entry.id   81a43b003b3ba7808bb4893e5a492702
#
_cell.length_a   1.000
_cell.length_b   1.000
_cell.length_c   1.000
_cell.angle_alpha   90.00
_cell.angle_beta   90.00
_cell.angle_gamma   90.00
#
_symmetry.space_group_name_H-M   'P 1'
#
loop_
_entity.id
_entity.type
_entity.pdbx_description
1 polymer ?
#
loop_
_entity_poly.entity_id
_entity_poly.type
_entity_poly.pdbx_seq_one_letter_code
_entity_poly.pdbx_strand_id
1 'polypeptide(L)'
;FNAVGSNAEKNAYMDALKREVLSYEGELDGYEIRAVHLSGGSASVMAPDLLGDVLRTVRTHLPVAQGAEVSYDSLPVTIGTPSLTGIASGHPNRTELMMRSDNDAELKALGCTHNAQHIRNAMLFLAKFHLNNVGLTLNYGIPGQTMQSWHNSLHAAVIMQAGHITAEPLAVTDAEGMP
;
A
#
# COMPACT_ATOMS: atom_id res chain seq x y z
N PHE A 1 11.73 -3.94 -6.70
CA PHE A 1 12.63 -4.47 -5.66
C PHE A 1 11.81 -5.22 -4.61
N ASN A 2 11.61 -6.52 -4.78
CA ASN A 2 10.97 -7.39 -3.79
C ASN A 2 12.01 -8.32 -3.18
N ALA A 3 13.01 -7.76 -2.49
CA ALA A 3 13.88 -8.57 -1.66
C ALA A 3 13.08 -9.01 -0.42
N VAL A 4 12.61 -10.26 -0.44
CA VAL A 4 11.99 -10.87 0.74
C VAL A 4 13.12 -11.34 1.65
N GLY A 5 13.63 -10.45 2.50
CA GLY A 5 14.61 -10.79 3.53
C GLY A 5 14.03 -11.72 4.61
N SER A 6 14.92 -12.34 5.38
CA SER A 6 14.55 -13.05 6.61
C SER A 6 13.85 -12.12 7.61
N ASN A 7 13.14 -12.68 8.58
CA ASN A 7 12.52 -11.86 9.63
C ASN A 7 13.55 -11.02 10.42
N ALA A 8 14.76 -11.54 10.61
CA ALA A 8 15.85 -10.81 11.26
C ALA A 8 16.27 -9.57 10.45
N GLU A 9 16.41 -9.71 9.12
CA GLU A 9 16.75 -8.59 8.23
C GLU A 9 15.62 -7.56 8.17
N LYS A 10 14.36 -8.00 8.13
CA LYS A 10 13.20 -7.11 8.20
C LYS A 10 13.18 -6.30 9.49
N ASN A 11 13.39 -6.94 10.63
CA ASN A 11 13.45 -6.25 11.92
C ASN A 11 14.61 -5.25 11.97
N ALA A 12 15.80 -5.65 11.52
CA ALA A 12 16.97 -4.77 11.48
C ALA A 12 16.73 -3.55 10.56
N TYR A 13 16.07 -3.75 9.42
CA TYR A 13 15.68 -2.67 8.52
C TYR A 13 14.69 -1.70 9.19
N MET A 14 13.65 -2.21 9.85
CA MET A 14 12.66 -1.37 10.52
C MET A 14 13.27 -0.59 11.70
N ASP A 15 14.23 -1.19 12.41
CA ASP A 15 14.98 -0.48 13.47
C ASP A 15 15.90 0.60 12.88
N ALA A 16 16.51 0.35 11.72
CA ALA A 16 17.30 1.36 11.02
C ALA A 16 16.42 2.52 10.55
N LEU A 17 15.25 2.23 9.98
CA LEU A 17 14.29 3.24 9.55
C LEU A 17 13.80 4.11 10.72
N LYS A 18 13.50 3.50 11.87
CA LYS A 18 13.15 4.27 13.08
C LYS A 18 14.28 5.19 13.53
N ARG A 19 15.53 4.72 13.51
CA ARG A 19 16.69 5.58 13.83
C ARG A 19 16.84 6.74 12.86
N GLU A 20 16.61 6.49 11.58
CA GLU A 20 16.62 7.55 10.56
C GLU A 20 15.50 8.58 10.82
N VAL A 21 14.28 8.14 11.12
CA VAL A 21 13.19 9.05 11.52
C VAL A 21 13.60 9.92 12.71
N LEU A 22 14.19 9.32 13.75
CA LEU A 22 14.64 10.04 14.94
C LEU A 22 15.77 11.03 14.65
N SER A 23 16.58 10.81 13.61
CA SER A 23 17.65 11.75 13.25
C SER A 23 17.12 13.09 12.72
N TYR A 24 15.85 13.14 12.29
CA TYR A 24 15.20 14.38 11.87
C TYR A 24 14.51 15.14 13.01
N GLU A 25 14.53 14.60 14.24
CA GLU A 25 13.97 15.28 15.40
C GLU A 25 14.70 16.61 15.65
N GLY A 26 13.96 17.72 15.66
CA GLY A 26 14.50 19.07 15.74
C GLY A 26 14.95 19.69 14.40
N GLU A 27 15.27 18.90 13.38
CA GLU A 27 15.65 19.44 12.07
C GLU A 27 14.44 20.00 11.29
N LEU A 28 13.24 19.54 11.63
CA LEU A 28 11.99 19.94 10.99
C LEU A 28 11.25 21.03 11.79
N ASP A 29 11.93 21.72 12.70
CA ASP A 29 11.33 22.81 13.47
C ASP A 29 10.84 23.93 12.52
N GLY A 30 9.60 24.34 12.71
CA GLY A 30 8.94 25.33 11.84
C GLY A 30 8.25 24.73 10.59
N TYR A 31 8.38 23.44 10.35
CA TYR A 31 7.61 22.71 9.34
C TYR A 31 6.40 22.03 9.94
N GLU A 32 5.42 21.73 9.11
CA GLU A 32 4.24 20.94 9.44
C GLU A 32 4.10 19.79 8.42
N ILE A 33 4.21 18.54 8.88
CA ILE A 33 4.04 17.36 8.04
C ILE A 33 2.54 17.10 7.88
N ARG A 34 2.03 17.23 6.67
CA ARG A 34 0.61 17.04 6.33
C ARG A 34 0.29 15.69 5.72
N ALA A 35 1.31 14.94 5.31
CA ALA A 35 1.14 13.59 4.79
C ALA A 35 2.32 12.71 5.19
N VAL A 36 2.02 11.47 5.53
CA VAL A 36 2.99 10.39 5.79
C VAL A 36 2.56 9.19 4.96
N HIS A 37 3.45 8.67 4.14
CA HIS A 37 3.14 7.53 3.28
C HIS A 37 4.20 6.44 3.41
N LEU A 38 3.78 5.23 3.77
CA LEU A 38 4.63 4.04 3.79
C LEU A 38 4.51 3.29 2.45
N SER A 39 5.57 3.34 1.66
CA SER A 39 5.65 2.81 0.31
C SER A 39 7.02 2.15 0.06
N GLY A 40 7.35 1.84 -1.18
CA GLY A 40 8.65 1.30 -1.58
C GLY A 40 8.64 -0.21 -1.80
N GLY A 41 7.73 -0.69 -2.57
CA GLY A 41 7.29 -2.05 -2.73
C GLY A 41 5.91 -2.15 -2.07
N SER A 42 5.56 -3.27 -1.44
CA SER A 42 4.34 -3.27 -0.62
C SER A 42 4.73 -3.23 0.85
N ALA A 43 4.40 -2.15 1.54
CA ALA A 43 4.62 -2.03 2.98
C ALA A 43 3.96 -3.20 3.73
N SER A 44 2.83 -3.68 3.26
CA SER A 44 2.06 -4.77 3.89
C SER A 44 2.73 -6.16 3.88
N VAL A 45 3.91 -6.32 3.26
CA VAL A 45 4.73 -7.55 3.40
C VAL A 45 5.59 -7.55 4.67
N MET A 46 5.69 -6.41 5.34
CA MET A 46 6.33 -6.30 6.65
C MET A 46 5.37 -6.77 7.76
N ALA A 47 5.91 -7.10 8.92
CA ALA A 47 5.08 -7.41 10.07
C ALA A 47 4.23 -6.18 10.46
N PRO A 48 2.91 -6.33 10.62
CA PRO A 48 2.02 -5.18 10.77
C PRO A 48 2.27 -4.32 12.01
N ASP A 49 2.72 -4.94 13.10
CA ASP A 49 3.14 -4.26 14.34
C ASP A 49 4.38 -3.38 14.12
N LEU A 50 5.34 -3.84 13.32
CA LEU A 50 6.51 -3.05 12.95
C LEU A 50 6.13 -1.80 12.14
N LEU A 51 5.17 -1.93 11.22
CA LEU A 51 4.64 -0.78 10.47
C LEU A 51 3.95 0.22 11.41
N GLY A 52 3.12 -0.30 12.31
CA GLY A 52 2.47 0.52 13.33
C GLY A 52 3.49 1.26 14.21
N ASP A 53 4.58 0.60 14.59
CA ASP A 53 5.66 1.19 15.37
C ASP A 53 6.38 2.32 14.64
N VAL A 54 6.69 2.16 13.35
CA VAL A 54 7.31 3.22 12.54
C VAL A 54 6.39 4.42 12.44
N LEU A 55 5.11 4.22 12.11
CA LEU A 55 4.13 5.31 12.02
C LEU A 55 3.97 6.03 13.36
N ARG A 56 3.95 5.29 14.46
CA ARG A 56 3.91 5.87 15.81
C ARG A 56 5.16 6.69 16.10
N THR A 57 6.36 6.19 15.74
CA THR A 57 7.63 6.92 15.90
C THR A 57 7.59 8.24 15.13
N VAL A 58 7.15 8.23 13.88
CA VAL A 58 7.00 9.45 13.06
C VAL A 58 6.08 10.44 13.76
N ARG A 59 4.89 10.00 14.20
CA ARG A 59 3.91 10.90 14.85
C ARG A 59 4.37 11.45 16.20
N THR A 60 5.21 10.71 16.91
CA THR A 60 5.68 11.12 18.25
C THR A 60 6.84 12.10 18.18
N HIS A 61 7.73 11.96 17.20
CA HIS A 61 9.01 12.66 17.17
C HIS A 61 9.10 13.73 16.07
N LEU A 62 8.19 13.71 15.09
CA LEU A 62 8.19 14.68 14.01
C LEU A 62 6.91 15.55 14.06
N PRO A 63 6.94 16.80 13.53
CA PRO A 63 5.84 17.74 13.59
C PRO A 63 4.68 17.37 12.65
N VAL A 64 4.07 16.21 12.89
CA VAL A 64 2.94 15.72 12.10
C VAL A 64 1.65 16.43 12.53
N ALA A 65 0.98 17.07 11.59
CA ALA A 65 -0.27 17.76 11.82
C ALA A 65 -1.36 16.81 12.37
N GLN A 66 -2.24 17.32 13.21
CA GLN A 66 -3.34 16.52 13.78
C GLN A 66 -4.25 15.90 12.71
N GLY A 67 -4.47 16.58 11.59
CA GLY A 67 -5.27 16.11 10.45
C GLY A 67 -4.45 15.53 9.29
N ALA A 68 -3.16 15.21 9.51
CA ALA A 68 -2.31 14.66 8.46
C ALA A 68 -2.86 13.37 7.88
N GLU A 69 -2.73 13.21 6.57
CA GLU A 69 -2.94 11.90 5.93
C GLU A 69 -1.82 10.95 6.34
N VAL A 70 -2.18 9.78 6.84
CA VAL A 70 -1.25 8.70 7.11
C VAL A 70 -1.70 7.47 6.35
N SER A 71 -0.91 7.10 5.35
CA SER A 71 -1.27 6.07 4.39
C SER A 71 -0.18 5.02 4.23
N TYR A 72 -0.55 3.86 3.69
CA TYR A 72 0.39 2.78 3.39
C TYR A 72 -0.07 1.97 2.18
N ASP A 73 0.91 1.43 1.45
CA ASP A 73 0.67 0.51 0.33
C ASP A 73 0.39 -0.90 0.83
N SER A 74 -0.63 -1.53 0.26
CA SER A 74 -1.00 -2.90 0.60
C SER A 74 -1.33 -3.76 -0.62
N LEU A 75 -1.00 -5.04 -0.49
CA LEU A 75 -1.45 -6.07 -1.42
C LEU A 75 -2.80 -6.63 -0.97
N PRO A 76 -3.72 -6.95 -1.89
CA PRO A 76 -5.02 -7.53 -1.53
C PRO A 76 -4.93 -8.78 -0.65
N VAL A 77 -3.90 -9.63 -0.87
CA VAL A 77 -3.70 -10.87 -0.10
C VAL A 77 -3.17 -10.66 1.32
N THR A 78 -2.67 -9.47 1.64
CA THR A 78 -2.14 -9.16 2.98
C THR A 78 -3.18 -8.51 3.88
N ILE A 79 -4.32 -8.09 3.33
CA ILE A 79 -5.40 -7.47 4.10
C ILE A 79 -6.19 -8.54 4.84
N GLY A 80 -6.24 -8.41 6.16
CA GLY A 80 -6.95 -9.30 7.04
C GLY A 80 -6.90 -8.80 8.49
N THR A 81 -7.59 -9.49 9.40
CA THR A 81 -7.66 -9.05 10.81
C THR A 81 -6.28 -8.84 11.45
N PRO A 82 -5.29 -9.75 11.31
CA PRO A 82 -3.98 -9.53 11.94
C PRO A 82 -3.27 -8.30 11.41
N SER A 83 -3.31 -8.05 10.08
CA SER A 83 -2.63 -6.91 9.48
C SER A 83 -3.24 -5.58 9.91
N LEU A 84 -4.56 -5.50 9.94
CA LEU A 84 -5.27 -4.28 10.31
C LEU A 84 -5.13 -3.98 11.82
N THR A 85 -5.15 -5.01 12.66
CA THR A 85 -4.95 -4.84 14.10
C THR A 85 -3.52 -4.39 14.42
N GLY A 86 -2.51 -4.98 13.78
CA GLY A 86 -1.11 -4.64 14.02
C GLY A 86 -0.78 -3.20 13.61
N ILE A 87 -1.21 -2.76 12.43
CA ILE A 87 -0.93 -1.41 11.96
C ILE A 87 -1.76 -0.33 12.66
N ALA A 88 -2.83 -0.69 13.36
CA ALA A 88 -3.75 0.26 14.01
C ALA A 88 -3.04 1.17 15.03
N SER A 89 -1.94 0.73 15.66
CA SER A 89 -1.15 1.55 16.59
C SER A 89 -0.53 2.78 15.94
N GLY A 90 -0.34 2.78 14.62
CA GLY A 90 0.15 3.90 13.83
C GLY A 90 -0.94 4.87 13.38
N HIS A 91 -2.21 4.54 13.66
CA HIS A 91 -3.38 5.33 13.27
C HIS A 91 -3.40 5.73 11.78
N PRO A 92 -3.22 4.79 10.83
CA PRO A 92 -3.40 5.12 9.42
C PRO A 92 -4.86 5.50 9.16
N ASN A 93 -5.06 6.50 8.32
CA ASN A 93 -6.40 6.97 7.93
C ASN A 93 -6.68 6.78 6.44
N ARG A 94 -5.73 6.19 5.70
CA ARG A 94 -5.87 5.78 4.31
C ARG A 94 -5.02 4.54 4.01
N THR A 95 -5.48 3.72 3.07
CA THR A 95 -4.65 2.67 2.48
C THR A 95 -4.71 2.73 0.97
N GLU A 96 -3.59 2.47 0.32
CA GLU A 96 -3.50 2.30 -1.13
C GLU A 96 -3.45 0.81 -1.44
N LEU A 97 -4.49 0.28 -2.07
CA LEU A 97 -4.60 -1.12 -2.41
C LEU A 97 -4.16 -1.35 -3.84
N MET A 98 -3.11 -2.15 -4.02
CA MET A 98 -2.56 -2.49 -5.34
C MET A 98 -3.49 -3.47 -6.07
N MET A 99 -4.57 -2.94 -6.66
CA MET A 99 -5.54 -3.72 -7.42
C MET A 99 -4.98 -4.24 -8.74
N ARG A 100 -4.21 -3.42 -9.44
CA ARG A 100 -3.58 -3.65 -10.76
C ARG A 100 -4.57 -3.81 -11.91
N SER A 101 -5.51 -4.73 -11.83
CA SER A 101 -6.59 -5.01 -12.79
C SER A 101 -7.75 -5.75 -12.10
N ASP A 102 -8.94 -5.75 -12.69
CA ASP A 102 -10.07 -6.62 -12.32
C ASP A 102 -10.16 -7.89 -13.19
N ASN A 103 -9.17 -8.11 -14.06
CA ASN A 103 -9.11 -9.24 -14.97
C ASN A 103 -8.04 -10.23 -14.50
N ASP A 104 -8.45 -11.46 -14.16
CA ASP A 104 -7.53 -12.48 -13.65
C ASP A 104 -6.44 -12.90 -14.64
N ALA A 105 -6.70 -12.82 -15.95
CA ALA A 105 -5.68 -13.11 -16.97
C ALA A 105 -4.60 -12.01 -16.99
N GLU A 106 -4.99 -10.74 -16.86
CA GLU A 106 -4.06 -9.61 -16.75
C GLU A 106 -3.26 -9.67 -15.45
N LEU A 107 -3.91 -9.99 -14.32
CA LEU A 107 -3.23 -10.19 -13.03
C LEU A 107 -2.20 -11.32 -13.10
N LYS A 108 -2.53 -12.42 -13.78
CA LYS A 108 -1.61 -13.52 -14.02
C LYS A 108 -0.44 -13.10 -14.92
N ALA A 109 -0.68 -12.33 -15.97
CA ALA A 109 0.36 -11.80 -16.86
C ALA A 109 1.35 -10.87 -16.09
N LEU A 110 0.86 -10.15 -15.08
CA LEU A 110 1.68 -9.34 -14.18
C LEU A 110 2.43 -10.15 -13.09
N GLY A 111 2.23 -11.47 -13.02
CA GLY A 111 2.78 -12.29 -11.93
C GLY A 111 2.18 -11.99 -10.56
N CYS A 112 0.99 -11.40 -10.50
CA CYS A 112 0.32 -11.10 -9.24
C CYS A 112 -0.05 -12.39 -8.50
N THR A 113 0.08 -12.36 -7.16
CA THR A 113 -0.33 -13.46 -6.28
C THR A 113 -1.81 -13.38 -5.88
N HIS A 114 -2.48 -12.29 -6.24
CA HIS A 114 -3.91 -12.07 -6.00
C HIS A 114 -4.72 -12.16 -7.29
N ASN A 115 -6.02 -12.33 -7.14
CA ASN A 115 -7.03 -12.29 -8.19
C ASN A 115 -8.11 -11.26 -7.85
N ALA A 116 -9.06 -11.04 -8.74
CA ALA A 116 -10.14 -10.08 -8.55
C ALA A 116 -10.98 -10.34 -7.29
N GLN A 117 -11.16 -11.60 -6.88
CA GLN A 117 -11.90 -11.92 -5.65
C GLN A 117 -11.14 -11.50 -4.38
N HIS A 118 -9.81 -11.61 -4.37
CA HIS A 118 -8.99 -11.13 -3.26
C HIS A 118 -9.12 -9.61 -3.07
N ILE A 119 -9.23 -8.85 -4.17
CA ILE A 119 -9.45 -7.40 -4.13
C ILE A 119 -10.78 -7.07 -3.46
N ARG A 120 -11.87 -7.72 -3.88
CA ARG A 120 -13.21 -7.53 -3.28
C ARG A 120 -13.22 -7.89 -1.80
N ASN A 121 -12.58 -8.99 -1.43
CA ASN A 121 -12.46 -9.40 -0.03
C ASN A 121 -11.68 -8.38 0.80
N ALA A 122 -10.57 -7.86 0.27
CA ALA A 122 -9.78 -6.82 0.93
C ALA A 122 -10.62 -5.56 1.20
N MET A 123 -11.38 -5.08 0.21
CA MET A 123 -12.29 -3.94 0.38
C MET A 123 -13.32 -4.17 1.49
N LEU A 124 -13.92 -5.36 1.54
CA LEU A 124 -14.86 -5.73 2.61
C LEU A 124 -14.20 -5.76 4.01
N PHE A 125 -12.96 -6.27 4.10
CA PHE A 125 -12.21 -6.23 5.36
C PHE A 125 -11.90 -4.80 5.79
N LEU A 126 -11.42 -3.96 4.89
CA LEU A 126 -11.11 -2.57 5.18
C LEU A 126 -12.35 -1.82 5.68
N ALA A 127 -13.49 -1.98 5.01
CA ALA A 127 -14.76 -1.40 5.43
C ALA A 127 -15.21 -1.88 6.83
N LYS A 128 -15.03 -3.18 7.13
CA LYS A 128 -15.34 -3.76 8.45
C LYS A 128 -14.51 -3.15 9.58
N PHE A 129 -13.27 -2.73 9.29
CA PHE A 129 -12.38 -2.05 10.23
C PHE A 129 -12.50 -0.51 10.16
N HIS A 130 -13.53 0.01 9.50
CA HIS A 130 -13.79 1.45 9.33
C HIS A 130 -12.68 2.21 8.60
N LEU A 131 -11.82 1.52 7.86
CA LEU A 131 -10.85 2.11 6.93
C LEU A 131 -11.52 2.30 5.56
N ASN A 132 -12.33 3.35 5.44
CA ASN A 132 -13.13 3.61 4.24
C ASN A 132 -12.42 4.49 3.21
N ASN A 133 -11.31 5.14 3.59
CA ASN A 133 -10.50 5.92 2.66
C ASN A 133 -9.48 4.99 1.98
N VAL A 134 -9.91 4.34 0.91
CA VAL A 134 -9.12 3.36 0.16
C VAL A 134 -8.86 3.91 -1.23
N GLY A 135 -7.57 4.02 -1.59
CA GLY A 135 -7.15 4.21 -2.96
C GLY A 135 -6.98 2.87 -3.68
N LEU A 136 -7.26 2.83 -4.97
CA LEU A 136 -7.01 1.67 -5.82
C LEU A 136 -6.02 2.02 -6.92
N THR A 137 -4.88 1.32 -6.96
CA THR A 137 -3.89 1.47 -8.03
C THR A 137 -4.17 0.47 -9.14
N LEU A 138 -4.38 0.98 -10.36
CA LEU A 138 -4.61 0.23 -11.58
C LEU A 138 -3.44 0.41 -12.55
N ASN A 139 -3.10 -0.63 -13.29
CA ASN A 139 -2.12 -0.55 -14.37
C ASN A 139 -2.79 -0.61 -15.75
N TYR A 140 -2.31 0.21 -16.68
CA TYR A 140 -2.65 0.13 -18.09
C TYR A 140 -1.43 -0.22 -18.94
N GLY A 141 -1.69 -0.76 -20.14
CA GLY A 141 -0.62 -1.27 -21.01
C GLY A 141 -0.14 -2.67 -20.62
N ILE A 142 -0.96 -3.44 -19.90
CA ILE A 142 -0.67 -4.83 -19.54
C ILE A 142 -0.71 -5.71 -20.80
N PRO A 143 0.24 -6.66 -20.99
CA PRO A 143 0.19 -7.59 -22.12
C PRO A 143 -1.17 -8.29 -22.22
N GLY A 144 -1.80 -8.20 -23.42
CA GLY A 144 -3.13 -8.74 -23.67
C GLY A 144 -4.31 -7.89 -23.17
N GLN A 145 -4.05 -6.77 -22.50
CA GLN A 145 -5.10 -5.85 -22.09
C GLN A 145 -5.81 -5.22 -23.28
N THR A 146 -7.12 -5.10 -23.20
CA THR A 146 -7.96 -4.44 -24.20
C THR A 146 -8.59 -3.17 -23.60
N MET A 147 -9.06 -2.27 -24.44
CA MET A 147 -9.85 -1.12 -23.97
C MET A 147 -11.07 -1.55 -23.16
N GLN A 148 -11.70 -2.66 -23.52
CA GLN A 148 -12.84 -3.18 -22.79
C GLN A 148 -12.47 -3.67 -21.40
N SER A 149 -11.36 -4.44 -21.26
CA SER A 149 -10.91 -4.92 -19.94
C SER A 149 -10.41 -3.80 -19.06
N TRP A 150 -9.76 -2.77 -19.63
CA TRP A 150 -9.38 -1.55 -18.92
C TRP A 150 -10.62 -0.81 -18.39
N HIS A 151 -11.64 -0.58 -19.23
CA HIS A 151 -12.91 0.01 -18.81
C HIS A 151 -13.59 -0.79 -17.69
N ASN A 152 -13.56 -2.13 -17.79
CA ASN A 152 -14.13 -2.99 -16.75
C ASN A 152 -13.40 -2.82 -15.42
N SER A 153 -12.07 -2.71 -15.43
CA SER A 153 -11.27 -2.50 -14.23
C SER A 153 -11.54 -1.14 -13.58
N LEU A 154 -11.65 -0.08 -14.38
CA LEU A 154 -12.06 1.25 -13.89
C LEU A 154 -13.47 1.22 -13.28
N HIS A 155 -14.42 0.59 -13.98
CA HIS A 155 -15.80 0.46 -13.50
C HIS A 155 -15.88 -0.34 -12.20
N ALA A 156 -15.11 -1.44 -12.08
CA ALA A 156 -15.03 -2.22 -10.86
C ALA A 156 -14.51 -1.37 -9.69
N ALA A 157 -13.48 -0.54 -9.89
CA ALA A 157 -12.95 0.35 -8.87
C ALA A 157 -14.01 1.38 -8.39
N VAL A 158 -14.80 1.93 -9.32
CA VAL A 158 -15.91 2.83 -8.99
C VAL A 158 -17.00 2.12 -8.19
N ILE A 159 -17.40 0.90 -8.60
CA ILE A 159 -18.40 0.10 -7.87
C ILE A 159 -17.93 -0.25 -6.46
N MET A 160 -16.64 -0.52 -6.28
CA MET A 160 -16.03 -0.77 -4.97
C MET A 160 -15.90 0.48 -4.11
N GLN A 161 -16.38 1.64 -4.59
CA GLN A 161 -16.37 2.91 -3.87
C GLN A 161 -14.97 3.36 -3.45
N ALA A 162 -14.00 3.18 -4.35
CA ALA A 162 -12.65 3.70 -4.11
C ALA A 162 -12.69 5.21 -3.83
N GLY A 163 -12.00 5.66 -2.81
CA GLY A 163 -11.86 7.07 -2.45
C GLY A 163 -11.07 7.85 -3.51
N HIS A 164 -10.12 7.18 -4.17
CA HIS A 164 -9.49 7.65 -5.40
C HIS A 164 -8.93 6.46 -6.21
N ILE A 165 -8.59 6.74 -7.46
CA ILE A 165 -8.02 5.76 -8.39
C ILE A 165 -6.73 6.34 -8.94
N THR A 166 -5.64 5.59 -8.76
CA THR A 166 -4.35 5.86 -9.40
C THR A 166 -4.22 4.98 -10.64
N ALA A 167 -4.00 5.58 -11.80
CA ALA A 167 -3.78 4.85 -13.05
C ALA A 167 -2.34 5.02 -13.50
N GLU A 168 -1.59 3.93 -13.57
CA GLU A 168 -0.17 3.92 -13.87
C GLU A 168 0.11 3.13 -15.16
N PRO A 169 0.99 3.65 -16.04
CA PRO A 169 1.48 2.83 -17.15
C PRO A 169 2.29 1.65 -16.60
N LEU A 170 2.16 0.50 -17.26
CA LEU A 170 3.07 -0.59 -16.96
C LEU A 170 4.48 -0.23 -17.46
N ALA A 171 5.39 0.02 -16.52
CA ALA A 171 6.80 0.20 -16.83
C ALA A 171 7.48 -1.17 -16.84
N VAL A 172 7.98 -1.58 -18.01
CA VAL A 172 8.76 -2.80 -18.17
C VAL A 172 10.22 -2.40 -18.34
N THR A 173 11.09 -2.91 -17.48
CA THR A 173 12.53 -2.78 -17.66
C THR A 173 13.06 -4.07 -18.30
N ASP A 174 14.07 -3.99 -19.15
CA ASP A 174 14.70 -5.14 -19.82
C ASP A 174 15.20 -6.24 -18.87
N ALA A 175 15.35 -5.90 -17.58
CA ALA A 175 15.77 -6.82 -16.53
C ALA A 175 14.65 -7.70 -15.94
N GLU A 176 13.39 -7.43 -16.23
CA GLU A 176 12.25 -8.09 -15.58
C GLU A 176 11.64 -9.23 -16.40
N GLY A 177 12.16 -9.48 -17.61
CA GLY A 177 11.84 -10.70 -18.39
C GLY A 177 10.35 -10.99 -18.53
N MET A 178 9.53 -9.97 -18.78
CA MET A 178 8.14 -10.21 -19.10
C MET A 178 7.98 -10.87 -20.46
N PRO A 179 7.11 -11.88 -20.59
CA PRO A 179 6.90 -12.57 -21.85
C PRO A 179 6.27 -11.70 -22.93
#